data_c6af86ef8899c5232278dbfb34807c02
#
_entry.id   c6af86ef8899c5232278dbfb34807c02
#
_cell.length_a   1.000
_cell.length_b   1.000
_cell.length_c   1.000
_cell.angle_alpha   90.00
_cell.angle_beta   90.00
_cell.angle_gamma   90.00
#
_symmetry.space_group_name_H-M   'P 1'
#
loop_
_entity.id
_entity.type
_entity.pdbx_description
1 polymer ?
#
loop_
_entity_poly.entity_id
_entity_poly.type
_entity_poly.pdbx_seq_one_letter_code
_entity_poly.pdbx_strand_id
1 'polypeptide(L)'
;MTTASSAQNKLDFLWLELTNRCNLQCVHCYTESHPHSVDRDLLNTSDYESIVLQAYALGCRKIQFIGGEPQLNRDFLRLLAKAKEINFEFIEVFSNLTKLSEDTLEFSSANNIFFATSVYSDEPSEHDAITGVNSSHTNTIKNLRRLIDKGIQARAGIVVINQSEDAVERTKKFLADLGVTHVDVSNARAFGRGEKILSQEACLSSLCGNCWNRKLCIAPDGVAYPCVMARHWPVGSVLKSSLQEIVQGELLEEMRGTIFEEVWMTKFSASRLGLDNKGDPAGSPLQAM
;
A
#
# COMPACT_ATOMS: atom_id res chain seq x y z
N MET A 1 32.41 16.34 7.80
CA MET A 1 31.62 15.43 6.92
C MET A 1 30.98 14.31 7.77
N THR A 2 30.09 14.63 8.70
CA THR A 2 29.57 13.65 9.69
C THR A 2 28.12 13.91 10.12
N THR A 3 27.23 14.40 9.24
CA THR A 3 25.83 14.67 9.62
C THR A 3 24.76 14.05 8.71
N ALA A 4 25.13 13.40 7.62
CA ALA A 4 24.17 12.76 6.72
C ALA A 4 23.78 11.32 7.15
N SER A 5 24.69 10.60 7.82
CA SER A 5 24.54 9.17 8.13
C SER A 5 23.46 8.84 9.18
N SER A 6 23.18 9.72 10.15
CA SER A 6 22.23 9.39 11.24
C SER A 6 20.75 9.55 10.85
N ALA A 7 20.46 10.31 9.80
CA ALA A 7 19.09 10.54 9.33
C ALA A 7 18.59 9.40 8.42
N GLN A 8 19.49 8.69 7.74
CA GLN A 8 19.17 7.62 6.79
C GLN A 8 18.77 6.30 7.47
N ASN A 9 19.19 6.08 8.72
CA ASN A 9 18.97 4.84 9.48
C ASN A 9 17.64 4.81 10.26
N LYS A 10 16.70 5.70 9.96
CA LYS A 10 15.38 5.74 10.59
C LYS A 10 14.33 5.12 9.69
N LEU A 11 13.31 4.54 10.31
CA LEU A 11 12.11 4.07 9.64
C LEU A 11 10.94 4.96 10.05
N ASP A 12 10.27 5.60 9.07
CA ASP A 12 9.12 6.46 9.35
C ASP A 12 7.80 5.77 9.03
N PHE A 13 7.82 4.87 8.04
CA PHE A 13 6.62 4.21 7.55
C PHE A 13 6.88 2.74 7.21
N LEU A 14 6.01 1.86 7.71
CA LEU A 14 6.05 0.42 7.43
C LEU A 14 4.79 0.00 6.68
N TRP A 15 4.96 -0.61 5.50
CA TRP A 15 3.96 -1.48 4.91
C TRP A 15 4.15 -2.89 5.44
N LEU A 16 3.12 -3.49 6.00
CA LEU A 16 3.14 -4.86 6.48
C LEU A 16 2.09 -5.66 5.72
N GLU A 17 2.55 -6.50 4.82
CA GLU A 17 1.66 -7.36 4.04
C GLU A 17 1.38 -8.64 4.83
N LEU A 18 0.12 -8.88 5.14
CA LEU A 18 -0.30 -9.95 6.05
C LEU A 18 -0.53 -11.29 5.34
N THR A 19 -0.74 -11.27 4.04
CA THR A 19 -0.98 -12.49 3.25
C THR A 19 -0.87 -12.19 1.76
N ASN A 20 -0.46 -13.16 0.97
CA ASN A 20 -0.56 -13.12 -0.49
C ASN A 20 -1.96 -13.50 -0.99
N ARG A 21 -2.80 -14.07 -0.12
CA ARG A 21 -4.16 -14.46 -0.50
C ARG A 21 -5.06 -13.24 -0.64
N CYS A 22 -5.86 -13.23 -1.71
CA CYS A 22 -6.89 -12.22 -1.95
C CYS A 22 -8.16 -12.90 -2.44
N ASN A 23 -9.31 -12.39 -2.06
CA ASN A 23 -10.60 -12.83 -2.59
C ASN A 23 -10.97 -12.15 -3.91
N LEU A 24 -10.09 -11.28 -4.43
CA LEU A 24 -10.15 -10.68 -5.77
C LEU A 24 -9.02 -11.21 -6.65
N GLN A 25 -9.11 -10.92 -7.96
CA GLN A 25 -8.10 -11.28 -8.96
C GLN A 25 -7.85 -10.11 -9.92
N CYS A 26 -7.58 -8.92 -9.37
CA CYS A 26 -7.45 -7.69 -10.15
C CYS A 26 -6.42 -7.84 -11.28
N VAL A 27 -6.79 -7.35 -12.47
CA VAL A 27 -6.00 -7.50 -13.70
C VAL A 27 -4.61 -6.84 -13.62
N HIS A 28 -4.40 -5.86 -12.74
CA HIS A 28 -3.16 -5.09 -12.57
C HIS A 28 -2.46 -5.34 -11.23
N CYS A 29 -2.82 -6.39 -10.49
CA CYS A 29 -2.30 -6.62 -9.14
C CYS A 29 -0.78 -6.77 -9.13
N TYR A 30 -0.09 -5.93 -8.36
CA TYR A 30 1.37 -5.89 -8.27
C TYR A 30 1.98 -7.11 -7.54
N THR A 31 1.20 -7.77 -6.69
CA THR A 31 1.60 -8.99 -5.97
C THR A 31 1.13 -10.27 -6.65
N GLU A 32 0.34 -10.15 -7.74
CA GLU A 32 -0.31 -11.27 -8.41
C GLU A 32 -1.22 -12.09 -7.49
N SER A 33 -1.69 -11.49 -6.38
CA SER A 33 -2.57 -12.13 -5.39
C SER A 33 -3.87 -12.62 -6.00
N HIS A 34 -4.33 -13.79 -5.52
CA HIS A 34 -5.60 -14.43 -5.90
C HIS A 34 -6.07 -15.39 -4.78
N PRO A 35 -7.27 -16.00 -4.87
CA PRO A 35 -7.81 -16.83 -3.79
C PRO A 35 -6.93 -18.02 -3.35
N HIS A 36 -6.05 -18.50 -4.20
CA HIS A 36 -5.18 -19.65 -3.95
C HIS A 36 -3.70 -19.27 -3.72
N SER A 37 -3.37 -17.99 -3.59
CA SER A 37 -2.00 -17.50 -3.37
C SER A 37 -1.58 -17.64 -1.90
N VAL A 38 -1.36 -18.85 -1.42
CA VAL A 38 -0.97 -19.11 -0.02
C VAL A 38 0.48 -19.59 0.11
N ASP A 39 1.12 -19.98 -0.96
CA ASP A 39 2.41 -20.68 -0.96
C ASP A 39 3.59 -19.85 -0.41
N ARG A 40 3.39 -18.54 -0.24
CA ARG A 40 4.40 -17.60 0.24
C ARG A 40 4.06 -16.95 1.57
N ASP A 41 3.03 -17.40 2.27
CA ASP A 41 2.69 -16.89 3.60
C ASP A 41 3.51 -17.68 4.64
N LEU A 42 4.77 -17.27 4.87
CA LEU A 42 5.73 -17.94 5.75
C LEU A 42 5.77 -17.34 7.16
N LEU A 43 5.40 -16.06 7.30
CA LEU A 43 5.39 -15.39 8.60
C LEU A 43 4.19 -15.87 9.44
N ASN A 44 4.47 -16.19 10.71
CA ASN A 44 3.45 -16.48 11.70
C ASN A 44 3.12 -15.24 12.55
N THR A 45 2.16 -15.35 13.45
CA THR A 45 1.70 -14.25 14.30
C THR A 45 2.81 -13.62 15.13
N SER A 46 3.70 -14.44 15.71
CA SER A 46 4.80 -13.94 16.54
C SER A 46 5.86 -13.19 15.72
N ASP A 47 6.07 -13.60 14.46
CA ASP A 47 6.96 -12.90 13.55
C ASP A 47 6.41 -11.50 13.26
N TYR A 48 5.10 -11.40 12.93
CA TYR A 48 4.44 -10.12 12.71
C TYR A 48 4.48 -9.21 13.94
N GLU A 49 4.18 -9.73 15.13
CA GLU A 49 4.27 -8.96 16.38
C GLU A 49 5.70 -8.46 16.64
N SER A 50 6.70 -9.30 16.38
CA SER A 50 8.11 -8.92 16.50
C SER A 50 8.49 -7.81 15.53
N ILE A 51 8.05 -7.89 14.26
CA ILE A 51 8.29 -6.86 13.24
C ILE A 51 7.69 -5.52 13.67
N VAL A 52 6.45 -5.52 14.18
CA VAL A 52 5.76 -4.31 14.65
C VAL A 52 6.52 -3.68 15.84
N LEU A 53 6.97 -4.48 16.80
CA LEU A 53 7.78 -4.03 17.94
C LEU A 53 9.12 -3.44 17.49
N GLN A 54 9.85 -4.14 16.62
CA GLN A 54 11.14 -3.67 16.11
C GLN A 54 10.99 -2.38 15.30
N ALA A 55 9.95 -2.28 14.45
CA ALA A 55 9.68 -1.05 13.69
C ALA A 55 9.45 0.15 14.62
N TYR A 56 8.66 -0.02 15.66
CA TYR A 56 8.42 1.03 16.66
C TYR A 56 9.71 1.45 17.37
N ALA A 57 10.55 0.48 17.76
CA ALA A 57 11.84 0.73 18.40
C ALA A 57 12.80 1.50 17.48
N LEU A 58 12.71 1.33 16.15
CA LEU A 58 13.47 2.07 15.13
C LEU A 58 12.90 3.48 14.85
N GLY A 59 11.89 3.91 15.58
CA GLY A 59 11.27 5.23 15.44
C GLY A 59 10.08 5.27 14.49
N CYS A 60 9.67 4.15 13.90
CA CYS A 60 8.47 4.09 13.06
C CYS A 60 7.21 4.39 13.89
N ARG A 61 6.38 5.31 13.39
CA ARG A 61 5.11 5.69 14.04
C ARG A 61 3.91 5.52 13.12
N LYS A 62 4.14 5.14 11.88
CA LYS A 62 3.11 4.98 10.86
C LYS A 62 3.19 3.60 10.25
N ILE A 63 2.07 2.86 10.26
CA ILE A 63 1.98 1.51 9.74
C ILE A 63 0.74 1.36 8.86
N GLN A 64 0.90 0.66 7.74
CA GLN A 64 -0.22 0.24 6.91
C GLN A 64 -0.25 -1.29 6.83
N PHE A 65 -1.36 -1.87 7.24
CA PHE A 65 -1.65 -3.27 7.02
C PHE A 65 -2.26 -3.44 5.63
N ILE A 66 -1.60 -4.24 4.81
CA ILE A 66 -1.94 -4.47 3.40
C ILE A 66 -1.64 -5.94 3.03
N GLY A 67 -1.59 -6.26 1.78
CA GLY A 67 -1.23 -7.58 1.25
C GLY A 67 -2.06 -7.88 0.01
N GLY A 68 -2.46 -9.13 -0.18
CA GLY A 68 -3.56 -9.46 -1.07
C GLY A 68 -4.85 -8.83 -0.52
N GLU A 69 -5.45 -9.46 0.48
CA GLU A 69 -6.49 -8.86 1.33
C GLU A 69 -6.13 -9.09 2.80
N PRO A 70 -5.73 -8.06 3.55
CA PRO A 70 -5.22 -8.23 4.91
C PRO A 70 -6.25 -8.86 5.87
N GLN A 71 -7.55 -8.61 5.67
CA GLN A 71 -8.62 -9.17 6.50
C GLN A 71 -8.80 -10.70 6.31
N LEU A 72 -8.12 -11.32 5.34
CA LEU A 72 -8.08 -12.78 5.20
C LEU A 72 -7.02 -13.43 6.09
N ASN A 73 -6.11 -12.67 6.68
CA ASN A 73 -5.22 -13.19 7.70
C ASN A 73 -6.03 -13.40 8.99
N ARG A 74 -5.93 -14.61 9.57
CA ARG A 74 -6.70 -14.99 10.78
C ARG A 74 -6.38 -14.14 12.00
N ASP A 75 -5.17 -13.57 12.05
CA ASP A 75 -4.67 -12.78 13.18
C ASP A 75 -4.78 -11.26 12.92
N PHE A 76 -5.46 -10.86 11.86
CA PHE A 76 -5.57 -9.46 11.42
C PHE A 76 -5.96 -8.50 12.55
N LEU A 77 -7.06 -8.77 13.26
CA LEU A 77 -7.52 -7.92 14.37
C LEU A 77 -6.53 -7.90 15.54
N ARG A 78 -5.89 -9.04 15.83
CA ARG A 78 -4.85 -9.13 16.87
C ARG A 78 -3.65 -8.24 16.52
N LEU A 79 -3.21 -8.25 15.27
CA LEU A 79 -2.09 -7.43 14.82
C LEU A 79 -2.44 -5.94 14.81
N LEU A 80 -3.67 -5.60 14.44
CA LEU A 80 -4.20 -4.23 14.54
C LEU A 80 -4.20 -3.74 16.01
N ALA A 81 -4.71 -4.57 16.92
CA ALA A 81 -4.71 -4.30 18.35
C ALA A 81 -3.28 -4.13 18.91
N LYS A 82 -2.34 -4.97 18.43
CA LYS A 82 -0.93 -4.86 18.83
C LYS A 82 -0.29 -3.55 18.41
N ALA A 83 -0.53 -3.09 17.18
CA ALA A 83 -0.04 -1.80 16.72
C ALA A 83 -0.63 -0.63 17.54
N LYS A 84 -1.89 -0.72 17.92
CA LYS A 84 -2.54 0.27 18.78
C LYS A 84 -1.97 0.26 20.21
N GLU A 85 -1.78 -0.91 20.79
CA GLU A 85 -1.16 -1.10 22.12
C GLU A 85 0.23 -0.47 22.21
N ILE A 86 1.04 -0.61 21.14
CA ILE A 86 2.40 -0.08 21.03
C ILE A 86 2.40 1.45 20.78
N ASN A 87 1.23 2.07 20.52
CA ASN A 87 1.05 3.50 20.26
C ASN A 87 1.61 3.98 18.91
N PHE A 88 1.39 3.22 17.82
CA PHE A 88 1.53 3.81 16.50
C PHE A 88 0.57 4.98 16.34
N GLU A 89 1.07 6.11 15.84
CA GLU A 89 0.32 7.37 15.66
C GLU A 89 -0.65 7.30 14.49
N PHE A 90 -0.25 6.57 13.44
CA PHE A 90 -1.05 6.35 12.24
C PHE A 90 -1.09 4.86 11.92
N ILE A 91 -2.30 4.30 11.93
CA ILE A 91 -2.56 2.90 11.58
C ILE A 91 -3.60 2.90 10.48
N GLU A 92 -3.22 2.42 9.30
CA GLU A 92 -4.11 2.32 8.15
C GLU A 92 -4.27 0.88 7.69
N VAL A 93 -5.48 0.51 7.29
CA VAL A 93 -5.79 -0.76 6.63
C VAL A 93 -6.07 -0.50 5.17
N PHE A 94 -5.26 -1.03 4.26
CA PHE A 94 -5.55 -1.02 2.84
C PHE A 94 -6.27 -2.32 2.48
N SER A 95 -7.57 -2.25 2.30
CA SER A 95 -8.45 -3.38 2.02
C SER A 95 -9.29 -3.14 0.77
N ASN A 96 -9.62 -4.20 0.05
CA ASN A 96 -10.57 -4.13 -1.06
C ASN A 96 -12.02 -3.90 -0.59
N LEU A 97 -12.27 -3.98 0.71
CA LEU A 97 -13.56 -3.76 1.38
C LEU A 97 -14.73 -4.62 0.85
N THR A 98 -14.48 -5.69 0.09
CA THR A 98 -15.57 -6.59 -0.30
C THR A 98 -16.13 -7.35 0.90
N LYS A 99 -15.36 -7.43 2.00
CA LYS A 99 -15.79 -7.94 3.30
C LYS A 99 -15.32 -6.98 4.39
N LEU A 100 -16.17 -6.78 5.39
CA LEU A 100 -15.88 -6.01 6.59
C LEU A 100 -16.71 -6.61 7.73
N SER A 101 -16.02 -7.25 8.69
CA SER A 101 -16.69 -7.82 9.86
C SER A 101 -17.15 -6.72 10.82
N GLU A 102 -18.14 -7.02 11.65
CA GLU A 102 -18.61 -6.09 12.68
C GLU A 102 -17.48 -5.82 13.69
N ASP A 103 -16.76 -6.86 14.11
CA ASP A 103 -15.62 -6.71 15.04
C ASP A 103 -14.54 -5.77 14.50
N THR A 104 -14.23 -5.86 13.19
CA THR A 104 -13.29 -4.93 12.54
C THR A 104 -13.82 -3.49 12.56
N LEU A 105 -15.10 -3.32 12.23
CA LEU A 105 -15.75 -2.01 12.18
C LEU A 105 -15.77 -1.35 13.56
N GLU A 106 -16.23 -2.08 14.59
CA GLU A 106 -16.30 -1.57 15.96
C GLU A 106 -14.91 -1.27 16.54
N PHE A 107 -13.95 -2.19 16.34
CA PHE A 107 -12.57 -1.95 16.79
C PHE A 107 -11.97 -0.71 16.13
N SER A 108 -12.18 -0.55 14.81
CA SER A 108 -11.62 0.57 14.06
C SER A 108 -12.21 1.91 14.46
N SER A 109 -13.52 1.96 14.69
CA SER A 109 -14.20 3.17 15.18
C SER A 109 -13.70 3.57 16.57
N ALA A 110 -13.55 2.61 17.48
CA ALA A 110 -13.10 2.86 18.85
C ALA A 110 -11.62 3.27 18.96
N ASN A 111 -10.79 2.92 17.97
CA ASN A 111 -9.33 3.07 18.04
C ASN A 111 -8.73 4.04 17.02
N ASN A 112 -9.55 4.78 16.29
CA ASN A 112 -9.11 5.72 15.27
C ASN A 112 -8.21 5.08 14.19
N ILE A 113 -8.67 3.93 13.66
CA ILE A 113 -8.00 3.25 12.55
C ILE A 113 -8.47 3.86 11.23
N PHE A 114 -7.52 4.14 10.34
CA PHE A 114 -7.78 4.66 9.00
C PHE A 114 -7.96 3.52 8.01
N PHE A 115 -8.73 3.77 6.95
CA PHE A 115 -8.88 2.84 5.84
C PHE A 115 -8.47 3.45 4.51
N ALA A 116 -7.93 2.60 3.65
CA ALA A 116 -7.75 2.89 2.24
C ALA A 116 -8.36 1.77 1.41
N THR A 117 -8.95 2.11 0.28
CA THR A 117 -9.50 1.13 -0.67
C THR A 117 -9.26 1.57 -2.10
N SER A 118 -9.42 0.66 -3.05
CA SER A 118 -9.43 0.98 -4.47
C SER A 118 -10.84 0.93 -5.01
N VAL A 119 -11.25 1.97 -5.74
CA VAL A 119 -12.50 2.01 -6.49
C VAL A 119 -12.18 2.43 -7.92
N TYR A 120 -12.38 1.53 -8.87
CA TYR A 120 -11.88 1.71 -10.24
C TYR A 120 -12.85 2.42 -11.16
N SER A 121 -14.15 2.38 -10.84
CA SER A 121 -15.22 3.03 -11.61
C SER A 121 -16.46 3.22 -10.72
N ASP A 122 -17.27 4.22 -11.03
CA ASP A 122 -18.62 4.41 -10.52
C ASP A 122 -19.61 3.37 -11.11
N GLU A 123 -19.24 2.76 -12.25
CA GLU A 123 -20.02 1.72 -12.91
C GLU A 123 -19.64 0.31 -12.38
N PRO A 124 -20.59 -0.43 -11.79
CA PRO A 124 -20.32 -1.74 -11.19
C PRO A 124 -19.65 -2.73 -12.15
N SER A 125 -20.09 -2.78 -13.40
CA SER A 125 -19.58 -3.72 -14.41
C SER A 125 -18.11 -3.44 -14.76
N GLU A 126 -17.69 -2.18 -14.82
CA GLU A 126 -16.32 -1.80 -15.10
C GLU A 126 -15.40 -2.13 -13.92
N HIS A 127 -15.82 -1.80 -12.70
CA HIS A 127 -15.07 -2.14 -11.50
C HIS A 127 -14.91 -3.65 -11.36
N ASP A 128 -16.00 -4.42 -11.53
CA ASP A 128 -16.00 -5.88 -11.40
C ASP A 128 -15.11 -6.54 -12.48
N ALA A 129 -15.09 -6.01 -13.70
CA ALA A 129 -14.18 -6.46 -14.75
C ALA A 129 -12.70 -6.26 -14.37
N ILE A 130 -12.36 -5.14 -13.74
CA ILE A 130 -10.99 -4.86 -13.28
C ILE A 130 -10.59 -5.76 -12.10
N THR A 131 -11.50 -6.00 -11.16
CA THR A 131 -11.24 -6.84 -9.98
C THR A 131 -11.33 -8.33 -10.26
N GLY A 132 -11.93 -8.72 -11.40
CA GLY A 132 -12.14 -10.11 -11.81
C GLY A 132 -13.20 -10.85 -10.97
N VAL A 133 -14.05 -10.13 -10.21
CA VAL A 133 -15.06 -10.73 -9.32
C VAL A 133 -16.36 -9.94 -9.37
N ASN A 134 -17.44 -10.62 -9.75
CA ASN A 134 -18.79 -10.03 -9.79
C ASN A 134 -19.23 -9.53 -8.41
N SER A 135 -19.94 -8.41 -8.39
CA SER A 135 -20.44 -7.74 -7.19
C SER A 135 -19.36 -7.21 -6.24
N SER A 136 -18.10 -7.17 -6.68
CA SER A 136 -17.02 -6.56 -5.89
C SER A 136 -17.30 -5.06 -5.66
N HIS A 137 -17.72 -4.32 -6.70
CA HIS A 137 -18.14 -2.92 -6.57
C HIS A 137 -19.20 -2.73 -5.50
N THR A 138 -20.33 -3.43 -5.62
CA THR A 138 -21.46 -3.31 -4.70
C THR A 138 -21.04 -3.55 -3.24
N ASN A 139 -20.21 -4.59 -3.01
CA ASN A 139 -19.73 -4.93 -1.68
C ASN A 139 -18.73 -3.89 -1.14
N THR A 140 -17.79 -3.44 -1.96
CA THR A 140 -16.80 -2.40 -1.62
C THR A 140 -17.52 -1.11 -1.23
N ILE A 141 -18.46 -0.64 -2.05
CA ILE A 141 -19.20 0.61 -1.79
C ILE A 141 -20.10 0.48 -0.56
N LYS A 142 -20.77 -0.66 -0.36
CA LYS A 142 -21.53 -0.94 0.85
C LYS A 142 -20.67 -0.81 2.11
N ASN A 143 -19.51 -1.43 2.12
CA ASN A 143 -18.63 -1.44 3.29
C ASN A 143 -17.89 -0.09 3.48
N LEU A 144 -17.54 0.61 2.40
CA LEU A 144 -17.03 1.97 2.45
C LEU A 144 -18.03 2.92 3.11
N ARG A 145 -19.31 2.83 2.76
CA ARG A 145 -20.39 3.59 3.41
C ARG A 145 -20.49 3.27 4.89
N ARG A 146 -20.43 1.98 5.30
CA ARG A 146 -20.43 1.59 6.72
C ARG A 146 -19.27 2.23 7.50
N LEU A 147 -18.07 2.31 6.92
CA LEU A 147 -16.93 3.01 7.54
C LEU A 147 -17.25 4.50 7.75
N ILE A 148 -17.75 5.18 6.71
CA ILE A 148 -18.09 6.60 6.75
C ILE A 148 -19.20 6.89 7.77
N ASP A 149 -20.27 6.08 7.78
CA ASP A 149 -21.40 6.20 8.71
C ASP A 149 -20.96 6.03 10.18
N LYS A 150 -19.90 5.26 10.43
CA LYS A 150 -19.27 5.12 11.76
C LYS A 150 -18.22 6.20 12.08
N GLY A 151 -18.03 7.19 11.20
CA GLY A 151 -17.05 8.26 11.36
C GLY A 151 -15.60 7.82 11.15
N ILE A 152 -15.36 6.64 10.57
CA ILE A 152 -14.03 6.14 10.27
C ILE A 152 -13.54 6.82 9.00
N GLN A 153 -12.36 7.44 9.09
CA GLN A 153 -11.74 8.08 7.94
C GLN A 153 -11.28 7.04 6.90
N ALA A 154 -11.73 7.24 5.67
CA ALA A 154 -11.36 6.39 4.54
C ALA A 154 -10.96 7.24 3.34
N ARG A 155 -9.91 6.80 2.64
CA ARG A 155 -9.50 7.33 1.34
C ARG A 155 -9.69 6.29 0.25
N ALA A 156 -9.84 6.76 -0.99
CA ALA A 156 -9.96 5.88 -2.14
C ALA A 156 -8.83 6.13 -3.15
N GLY A 157 -8.38 5.05 -3.79
CA GLY A 157 -7.47 5.11 -4.94
C GLY A 157 -8.17 4.68 -6.22
N ILE A 158 -8.02 5.48 -7.28
CA ILE A 158 -8.42 5.12 -8.64
C ILE A 158 -7.15 4.79 -9.40
N VAL A 159 -7.00 3.52 -9.82
CA VAL A 159 -5.91 3.13 -10.71
C VAL A 159 -6.46 3.11 -12.14
N VAL A 160 -5.95 4.02 -12.96
CA VAL A 160 -6.35 4.15 -14.37
C VAL A 160 -5.63 3.06 -15.17
N ILE A 161 -6.40 2.25 -15.88
CA ILE A 161 -5.93 1.18 -16.76
C ILE A 161 -6.29 1.55 -18.21
N ASN A 162 -7.57 1.73 -18.46
CA ASN A 162 -8.14 2.11 -19.77
C ASN A 162 -9.36 3.02 -19.64
N GLN A 163 -9.66 3.51 -18.43
CA GLN A 163 -10.77 4.40 -18.19
C GLN A 163 -10.51 5.76 -18.87
N SER A 164 -11.56 6.37 -19.44
CA SER A 164 -11.49 7.73 -19.96
C SER A 164 -11.38 8.77 -18.82
N GLU A 165 -10.89 9.97 -19.13
CA GLU A 165 -10.83 11.07 -18.17
C GLU A 165 -12.22 11.37 -17.59
N ASP A 166 -13.28 11.36 -18.40
CA ASP A 166 -14.66 11.57 -17.95
C ASP A 166 -15.12 10.48 -16.97
N ALA A 167 -14.75 9.21 -17.18
CA ALA A 167 -15.06 8.11 -16.27
C ALA A 167 -14.35 8.29 -14.92
N VAL A 168 -13.09 8.72 -14.94
CA VAL A 168 -12.31 9.03 -13.74
C VAL A 168 -12.96 10.18 -12.95
N GLU A 169 -13.35 11.27 -13.63
CA GLU A 169 -13.99 12.42 -12.97
C GLU A 169 -15.40 12.05 -12.41
N ARG A 170 -16.20 11.24 -13.13
CA ARG A 170 -17.45 10.72 -12.57
C ARG A 170 -17.20 9.87 -11.32
N THR A 171 -16.20 9.00 -11.35
CA THR A 171 -15.84 8.16 -10.19
C THR A 171 -15.39 9.00 -9.01
N LYS A 172 -14.58 10.05 -9.22
CA LYS A 172 -14.19 11.00 -8.17
C LYS A 172 -15.40 11.68 -7.54
N LYS A 173 -16.31 12.19 -8.38
CA LYS A 173 -17.55 12.80 -7.91
C LYS A 173 -18.40 11.82 -7.11
N PHE A 174 -18.60 10.60 -7.62
CA PHE A 174 -19.33 9.54 -6.94
C PHE A 174 -18.75 9.26 -5.54
N LEU A 175 -17.43 9.16 -5.40
CA LEU A 175 -16.75 8.95 -4.12
C LEU A 175 -16.90 10.16 -3.18
N ALA A 176 -16.81 11.37 -3.71
CA ALA A 176 -17.03 12.59 -2.93
C ALA A 176 -18.47 12.67 -2.41
N ASP A 177 -19.46 12.34 -3.23
CA ASP A 177 -20.88 12.28 -2.86
C ASP A 177 -21.17 11.19 -1.80
N LEU A 178 -20.31 10.15 -1.73
CA LEU A 178 -20.35 9.16 -0.64
C LEU A 178 -19.76 9.67 0.68
N GLY A 179 -19.00 10.78 0.66
CA GLY A 179 -18.30 11.32 1.82
C GLY A 179 -16.82 10.93 1.92
N VAL A 180 -16.23 10.36 0.86
CA VAL A 180 -14.77 10.14 0.79
C VAL A 180 -14.08 11.48 0.60
N THR A 181 -13.26 11.89 1.58
CA THR A 181 -12.63 13.22 1.58
C THR A 181 -11.34 13.27 0.78
N HIS A 182 -10.74 12.13 0.48
CA HIS A 182 -9.49 12.05 -0.26
C HIS A 182 -9.53 10.94 -1.31
N VAL A 183 -9.29 11.31 -2.58
CA VAL A 183 -9.24 10.39 -3.71
C VAL A 183 -7.94 10.59 -4.46
N ASP A 184 -7.09 9.57 -4.47
CA ASP A 184 -5.86 9.52 -5.26
C ASP A 184 -6.16 8.93 -6.65
N VAL A 185 -5.60 9.52 -7.70
CA VAL A 185 -5.66 8.98 -9.06
C VAL A 185 -4.25 8.66 -9.52
N SER A 186 -4.02 7.46 -10.00
CA SER A 186 -2.72 7.04 -10.53
C SER A 186 -2.89 6.09 -11.72
N ASN A 187 -1.91 6.04 -12.60
CA ASN A 187 -1.89 5.06 -13.68
C ASN A 187 -1.47 3.68 -13.18
N ALA A 188 -1.95 2.62 -13.84
CA ALA A 188 -1.42 1.28 -13.66
C ALA A 188 0.10 1.26 -13.91
N ARG A 189 0.82 0.42 -13.16
CA ARG A 189 2.28 0.31 -13.26
C ARG A 189 2.67 -1.10 -13.67
N ALA A 190 3.79 -1.21 -14.38
CA ALA A 190 4.34 -2.48 -14.84
C ALA A 190 4.99 -3.26 -13.68
N PHE A 191 4.15 -3.78 -12.77
CA PHE A 191 4.54 -4.69 -11.71
C PHE A 191 3.51 -5.82 -11.60
N GLY A 192 3.98 -7.05 -11.45
CA GLY A 192 3.14 -8.24 -11.37
C GLY A 192 2.23 -8.36 -12.60
N ARG A 193 0.90 -8.54 -12.41
CA ARG A 193 -0.03 -8.60 -13.55
C ARG A 193 -0.10 -7.32 -14.36
N GLY A 194 0.33 -6.19 -13.81
CA GLY A 194 0.43 -4.91 -14.52
C GLY A 194 1.42 -4.97 -15.69
N GLU A 195 2.48 -5.76 -15.62
CA GLU A 195 3.45 -5.96 -16.71
C GLU A 195 2.75 -6.50 -17.97
N LYS A 196 1.84 -7.45 -17.78
CA LYS A 196 1.09 -8.08 -18.89
C LYS A 196 0.12 -7.10 -19.54
N ILE A 197 -0.63 -6.31 -18.74
CA ILE A 197 -1.61 -5.36 -19.29
C ILE A 197 -0.92 -4.22 -20.04
N LEU A 198 0.21 -3.75 -19.53
CA LEU A 198 0.95 -2.65 -20.14
C LEU A 198 1.94 -3.11 -21.21
N SER A 199 2.12 -4.44 -21.38
CA SER A 199 3.15 -5.02 -22.26
C SER A 199 4.53 -4.41 -22.01
N GLN A 200 4.87 -4.20 -20.74
CA GLN A 200 6.08 -3.55 -20.28
C GLN A 200 6.69 -4.33 -19.12
N GLU A 201 7.99 -4.53 -19.13
CA GLU A 201 8.72 -5.13 -18.00
C GLU A 201 8.88 -4.11 -16.86
N ALA A 202 8.94 -4.63 -15.63
CA ALA A 202 9.20 -3.81 -14.45
C ALA A 202 10.59 -3.16 -14.53
N CYS A 203 10.64 -1.86 -14.26
CA CYS A 203 11.89 -1.12 -14.18
C CYS A 203 11.84 -0.06 -13.07
N LEU A 204 12.99 0.47 -12.66
CA LEU A 204 13.06 1.48 -11.61
C LEU A 204 12.24 2.73 -11.93
N SER A 205 12.21 3.16 -13.19
CA SER A 205 11.43 4.33 -13.61
C SER A 205 9.91 4.13 -13.49
N SER A 206 9.43 2.87 -13.36
CA SER A 206 8.02 2.56 -13.05
C SER A 206 7.64 2.85 -11.59
N LEU A 207 8.63 3.03 -10.68
CA LEU A 207 8.39 3.45 -9.30
C LEU A 207 7.98 4.93 -9.25
N CYS A 208 7.24 5.33 -8.19
CA CYS A 208 6.92 6.75 -7.95
C CYS A 208 8.12 7.60 -7.53
N GLY A 209 9.21 6.96 -7.14
CA GLY A 209 10.43 7.63 -6.68
C GLY A 209 10.49 7.93 -5.17
N ASN A 210 9.41 7.74 -4.41
CA ASN A 210 9.38 8.08 -2.97
C ASN A 210 9.85 6.97 -2.03
N CYS A 211 10.27 5.82 -2.57
CA CYS A 211 10.67 4.66 -1.78
C CYS A 211 12.01 4.85 -1.04
N TRP A 212 12.82 5.84 -1.43
CA TRP A 212 14.05 6.20 -0.74
C TRP A 212 13.81 6.80 0.66
N ASN A 213 12.65 7.41 0.88
CA ASN A 213 12.40 8.25 2.05
C ASN A 213 11.91 7.43 3.25
N ARG A 214 12.85 6.75 3.92
CA ARG A 214 12.67 6.08 5.24
C ARG A 214 11.44 5.17 5.35
N LYS A 215 11.12 4.49 4.25
CA LYS A 215 10.00 3.56 4.15
C LYS A 215 10.52 2.14 3.96
N LEU A 216 9.71 1.16 4.34
CA LEU A 216 10.00 -0.27 4.14
C LEU A 216 8.70 -1.04 3.98
N CYS A 217 8.73 -2.09 3.18
CA CYS A 217 7.67 -3.08 3.05
C CYS A 217 8.19 -4.44 3.47
N ILE A 218 7.43 -5.15 4.31
CA ILE A 218 7.69 -6.56 4.63
C ILE A 218 6.57 -7.39 4.03
N ALA A 219 6.95 -8.32 3.17
CA ALA A 219 6.04 -9.25 2.52
C ALA A 219 5.75 -10.48 3.39
N PRO A 220 4.68 -11.27 3.10
CA PRO A 220 4.29 -12.42 3.92
C PRO A 220 5.30 -13.57 3.90
N ASP A 221 6.24 -13.59 2.95
CA ASP A 221 7.38 -14.52 2.89
C ASP A 221 8.59 -14.03 3.69
N GLY A 222 8.44 -12.92 4.41
CA GLY A 222 9.49 -12.30 5.21
C GLY A 222 10.50 -11.48 4.43
N VAL A 223 10.36 -11.34 3.12
CA VAL A 223 11.26 -10.51 2.31
C VAL A 223 10.94 -9.03 2.52
N ALA A 224 12.00 -8.23 2.67
CA ALA A 224 11.93 -6.78 2.80
C ALA A 224 12.19 -6.09 1.46
N TYR A 225 11.40 -5.04 1.18
CA TYR A 225 11.50 -4.21 -0.03
C TYR A 225 11.44 -2.73 0.33
N PRO A 226 12.01 -1.81 -0.49
CA PRO A 226 11.91 -0.36 -0.25
C PRO A 226 10.46 0.18 -0.20
N CYS A 227 9.54 -0.45 -0.94
CA CYS A 227 8.09 -0.21 -0.90
C CYS A 227 7.32 -1.39 -1.50
N VAL A 228 5.99 -1.33 -1.43
CA VAL A 228 5.10 -2.39 -1.96
C VAL A 228 5.30 -2.69 -3.45
N MET A 229 5.70 -1.69 -4.25
CA MET A 229 5.93 -1.85 -5.70
C MET A 229 7.34 -2.32 -6.04
N ALA A 230 8.33 -2.16 -5.15
CA ALA A 230 9.73 -2.44 -5.42
C ALA A 230 10.09 -3.94 -5.32
N ARG A 231 9.21 -4.83 -5.83
CA ARG A 231 9.29 -6.29 -5.68
C ARG A 231 10.48 -6.94 -6.36
N HIS A 232 11.06 -6.31 -7.37
CA HIS A 232 12.23 -6.80 -8.08
C HIS A 232 13.54 -6.45 -7.36
N TRP A 233 13.50 -5.66 -6.27
CA TRP A 233 14.66 -5.18 -5.53
C TRP A 233 14.55 -5.51 -4.04
N PRO A 234 14.73 -6.80 -3.65
CA PRO A 234 14.74 -7.21 -2.25
C PRO A 234 15.96 -6.62 -1.52
N VAL A 235 15.75 -6.17 -0.29
CA VAL A 235 16.80 -5.53 0.53
C VAL A 235 17.09 -6.30 1.82
N GLY A 236 16.53 -7.47 1.99
CA GLY A 236 16.76 -8.36 3.12
C GLY A 236 15.60 -9.31 3.39
N SER A 237 15.68 -10.05 4.50
CA SER A 237 14.61 -10.92 4.95
C SER A 237 14.57 -10.96 6.48
N VAL A 238 13.39 -10.72 7.06
CA VAL A 238 13.17 -10.79 8.51
C VAL A 238 13.26 -12.21 9.10
N LEU A 239 13.26 -13.23 8.22
CA LEU A 239 13.53 -14.62 8.61
C LEU A 239 15.03 -14.90 8.82
N LYS A 240 15.91 -14.00 8.37
CA LYS A 240 17.37 -14.17 8.41
C LYS A 240 18.07 -13.11 9.26
N SER A 241 17.50 -11.92 9.35
CA SER A 241 18.08 -10.75 10.02
C SER A 241 17.02 -10.00 10.80
N SER A 242 17.42 -9.28 11.82
CA SER A 242 16.53 -8.34 12.51
C SER A 242 16.12 -7.20 11.59
N LEU A 243 14.98 -6.56 11.88
CA LEU A 243 14.55 -5.39 11.14
C LEU A 243 15.58 -4.24 11.23
N GLN A 244 16.28 -4.12 12.35
CA GLN A 244 17.35 -3.15 12.53
C GLN A 244 18.50 -3.39 11.55
N GLU A 245 18.97 -4.63 11.43
CA GLU A 245 20.06 -4.98 10.48
C GLU A 245 19.64 -4.70 9.04
N ILE A 246 18.38 -4.93 8.67
CA ILE A 246 17.87 -4.60 7.33
C ILE A 246 17.83 -3.09 7.11
N VAL A 247 17.28 -2.32 8.08
CA VAL A 247 17.11 -0.86 7.97
C VAL A 247 18.45 -0.14 7.93
N GLN A 248 19.47 -0.68 8.61
CA GLN A 248 20.83 -0.13 8.67
C GLN A 248 21.79 -0.80 7.68
N GLY A 249 21.29 -1.76 6.88
CA GLY A 249 22.09 -2.54 5.96
C GLY A 249 22.43 -1.80 4.65
N GLU A 250 23.59 -2.11 4.10
CA GLU A 250 24.10 -1.52 2.86
C GLU A 250 23.13 -1.69 1.68
N LEU A 251 22.48 -2.86 1.55
CA LEU A 251 21.54 -3.12 0.44
C LEU A 251 20.36 -2.13 0.40
N LEU A 252 19.79 -1.78 1.56
CA LEU A 252 18.71 -0.81 1.60
C LEU A 252 19.22 0.60 1.35
N GLU A 253 20.42 0.95 1.87
CA GLU A 253 21.06 2.25 1.66
C GLU A 253 21.36 2.47 0.17
N GLU A 254 22.02 1.52 -0.48
CA GLU A 254 22.33 1.56 -1.92
C GLU A 254 21.05 1.67 -2.76
N MET A 255 20.03 0.85 -2.46
CA MET A 255 18.76 0.90 -3.20
C MET A 255 18.05 2.23 -3.02
N ARG A 256 18.05 2.81 -1.81
CA ARG A 256 17.50 4.14 -1.55
C ARG A 256 18.26 5.23 -2.33
N GLY A 257 19.58 5.15 -2.38
CA GLY A 257 20.42 6.03 -3.18
C GLY A 257 20.06 5.95 -4.66
N THR A 258 19.99 4.76 -5.22
CA THR A 258 19.62 4.52 -6.63
C THR A 258 18.23 5.07 -6.95
N ILE A 259 17.22 4.79 -6.10
CA ILE A 259 15.86 5.32 -6.31
C ILE A 259 15.84 6.85 -6.22
N PHE A 260 16.60 7.44 -5.31
CA PHE A 260 16.69 8.89 -5.20
C PHE A 260 17.33 9.52 -6.45
N GLU A 261 18.46 9.01 -6.90
CA GLU A 261 19.21 9.57 -8.02
C GLU A 261 18.52 9.32 -9.36
N GLU A 262 18.15 8.07 -9.66
CA GLU A 262 17.64 7.68 -10.97
C GLU A 262 16.14 7.96 -11.16
N VAL A 263 15.35 7.95 -10.09
CA VAL A 263 13.89 8.09 -10.19
C VAL A 263 13.41 9.42 -9.64
N TRP A 264 13.70 9.71 -8.36
CA TRP A 264 13.21 10.92 -7.71
C TRP A 264 13.77 12.19 -8.39
N MET A 265 15.08 12.29 -8.52
CA MET A 265 15.71 13.47 -9.11
C MET A 265 15.28 13.69 -10.56
N THR A 266 15.13 12.62 -11.33
CA THR A 266 14.69 12.69 -12.72
C THR A 266 13.25 13.22 -12.83
N LYS A 267 12.31 12.66 -12.07
CA LYS A 267 10.92 13.10 -12.03
C LYS A 267 10.78 14.53 -11.50
N PHE A 268 11.50 14.87 -10.44
CA PHE A 268 11.47 16.20 -9.86
C PHE A 268 12.08 17.28 -10.77
N SER A 269 13.13 16.94 -11.52
CA SER A 269 13.72 17.86 -12.51
C SER A 269 12.79 18.09 -13.70
N ALA A 270 12.11 17.04 -14.18
CA ALA A 270 11.11 17.14 -15.24
C ALA A 270 9.93 18.01 -14.82
N SER A 271 9.44 17.86 -13.59
CA SER A 271 8.38 18.71 -13.02
C SER A 271 8.74 20.19 -12.98
N ARG A 272 9.97 20.53 -12.56
CA ARG A 272 10.46 21.92 -12.57
C ARG A 272 10.59 22.53 -13.95
N LEU A 273 10.84 21.71 -14.95
CA LEU A 273 10.99 22.15 -16.36
C LEU A 273 9.65 22.20 -17.10
N GLY A 274 8.53 21.86 -16.45
CA GLY A 274 7.20 21.83 -17.09
C GLY A 274 7.06 20.76 -18.17
N LEU A 275 7.93 19.74 -18.15
CA LEU A 275 7.96 18.65 -19.14
C LEU A 275 7.14 17.44 -18.73
N ASP A 276 6.43 17.52 -17.58
CA ASP A 276 5.61 16.42 -17.09
C ASP A 276 4.38 16.21 -17.96
N ASN A 277 4.33 15.07 -18.61
CA ASN A 277 3.08 14.52 -19.10
C ASN A 277 2.15 14.31 -17.89
N LYS A 278 1.01 15.00 -17.89
CA LYS A 278 -0.05 14.94 -16.90
C LYS A 278 -0.34 13.47 -16.52
N GLY A 279 -0.04 13.05 -15.31
CA GLY A 279 -0.42 11.70 -14.89
C GLY A 279 0.08 11.13 -13.59
N ASP A 280 0.98 11.80 -12.88
CA ASP A 280 1.38 11.34 -11.53
C ASP A 280 1.46 12.55 -10.58
N PRO A 281 0.37 12.94 -9.92
CA PRO A 281 0.44 14.01 -8.93
C PRO A 281 1.37 13.55 -7.82
N ALA A 282 2.53 14.19 -7.70
CA ALA A 282 3.39 14.15 -6.54
C ALA A 282 2.55 14.59 -5.34
N GLY A 283 1.98 13.68 -4.59
CA GLY A 283 1.17 14.06 -3.44
C GLY A 283 0.07 13.09 -3.03
N SER A 284 0.38 11.79 -2.92
CA SER A 284 -0.43 10.98 -1.98
C SER A 284 -0.23 11.54 -0.57
N PRO A 285 -1.27 11.69 0.29
CA PRO A 285 -1.14 12.17 1.67
C PRO A 285 -0.20 11.32 2.52
N LEU A 286 0.07 10.08 2.13
CA LEU A 286 1.15 9.26 2.66
C LEU A 286 2.56 9.84 2.36
N GLN A 287 2.66 10.86 1.50
CA GLN A 287 3.91 11.55 1.19
C GLN A 287 4.09 12.82 2.02
N ALA A 288 3.00 13.39 2.51
CA ALA A 288 2.98 14.63 3.31
C ALA A 288 2.77 14.40 4.81
N MET A 289 2.38 13.19 5.22
CA MET A 289 2.36 12.74 6.60
C MET A 289 3.60 11.84 6.85
#